data_7c7b61b1585d84a5aa2553f0932c140c
#
_entry.id   7c7b61b1585d84a5aa2553f0932c140c
#
_cell.length_a   1.000
_cell.length_b   1.000
_cell.length_c   1.000
_cell.angle_alpha   90.00
_cell.angle_beta   90.00
_cell.angle_gamma   90.00
#
_symmetry.space_group_name_H-M   'P 1'
#
loop_
_entity.id
_entity.type
_entity.pdbx_description
1 polymer ?
#
loop_
_entity_poly.entity_id
_entity_poly.type
_entity_poly.pdbx_seq_one_letter_code
_entity_poly.pdbx_strand_id
1 'polypeptide(L)'
;IKTIISNFGKIDILINGAGTNGSTNFLELSLDEWYSIIDSQLTGTFLGCQVFGKYMVEKGKGSIINISSASAGPPLSRAFTYSAAKAGILNLTQNLGREWGKKGVRVNALRPGFLPTEWNRKNFITKERENAILNHTPMARFGQPNELLGATLWLASDAASFVTGAEIAVDGGFSCMTI
;
A
#
# COMPACT_ATOMS: atom_id res chain seq x y z
N ILE A 1 17.75 -11.80 1.14
CA ILE A 1 17.21 -13.18 1.00
C ILE A 1 18.16 -14.20 1.65
N LYS A 2 19.44 -14.26 1.26
CA LYS A 2 20.40 -15.25 1.79
C LYS A 2 20.41 -15.29 3.33
N THR A 3 20.48 -14.14 3.98
CA THR A 3 20.47 -14.02 5.45
C THR A 3 19.16 -14.54 6.07
N ILE A 4 18.00 -14.23 5.45
CA ILE A 4 16.70 -14.71 5.94
C ILE A 4 16.61 -16.23 5.79
N ILE A 5 16.99 -16.76 4.64
CA ILE A 5 16.96 -18.21 4.39
C ILE A 5 17.90 -18.96 5.33
N SER A 6 19.12 -18.45 5.58
CA SER A 6 20.05 -19.11 6.50
C SER A 6 19.52 -19.14 7.95
N ASN A 7 18.75 -18.15 8.37
CA ASN A 7 18.25 -18.06 9.74
C ASN A 7 16.87 -18.70 9.94
N PHE A 8 16.00 -18.66 8.92
CA PHE A 8 14.59 -19.06 9.04
C PHE A 8 14.16 -20.14 8.03
N GLY A 9 15.04 -20.55 7.12
CA GLY A 9 14.82 -21.62 6.14
C GLY A 9 13.97 -21.23 4.94
N LYS A 10 13.04 -20.28 5.08
CA LYS A 10 12.10 -19.89 4.00
C LYS A 10 11.58 -18.46 4.15
N ILE A 11 10.95 -17.97 3.08
CA ILE A 11 10.21 -16.71 3.05
C ILE A 11 8.84 -17.02 2.43
N ASP A 12 7.76 -16.85 3.20
CA ASP A 12 6.39 -17.14 2.76
C ASP A 12 5.61 -15.86 2.45
N ILE A 13 5.95 -14.75 3.11
CA ILE A 13 5.19 -13.50 3.05
C ILE A 13 6.13 -12.33 2.83
N LEU A 14 5.74 -11.41 1.95
CA LEU A 14 6.36 -10.11 1.76
C LEU A 14 5.31 -9.01 1.98
N ILE A 15 5.63 -8.00 2.78
CA ILE A 15 4.81 -6.79 2.92
C ILE A 15 5.66 -5.59 2.48
N ASN A 16 5.28 -4.96 1.37
CA ASN A 16 5.89 -3.73 0.87
C ASN A 16 5.13 -2.52 1.42
N GLY A 17 5.64 -1.90 2.49
CA GLY A 17 4.99 -0.78 3.16
C GLY A 17 5.87 0.43 3.42
N ALA A 18 7.16 0.35 3.11
CA ALA A 18 8.09 1.47 3.29
C ALA A 18 7.86 2.57 2.23
N GLY A 19 8.05 3.82 2.63
CA GLY A 19 8.01 4.96 1.70
C GLY A 19 7.80 6.30 2.40
N THR A 20 8.11 7.36 1.67
CA THR A 20 7.97 8.75 2.11
C THR A 20 6.80 9.45 1.40
N ASN A 21 6.42 10.62 1.88
CA ASN A 21 5.40 11.46 1.28
C ASN A 21 5.86 12.93 1.30
N GLY A 22 5.26 13.75 0.43
CA GLY A 22 5.43 15.21 0.37
C GLY A 22 4.08 15.90 0.19
N SER A 23 4.03 17.20 0.46
CA SER A 23 2.81 18.00 0.37
C SER A 23 3.02 19.32 -0.37
N THR A 24 4.02 19.39 -1.22
CA THR A 24 4.36 20.57 -2.02
C THR A 24 3.28 20.83 -3.08
N ASN A 25 2.99 22.12 -3.35
CA ASN A 25 2.10 22.52 -4.41
C ASN A 25 2.63 22.05 -5.77
N PHE A 26 1.76 21.69 -6.69
CA PHE A 26 2.18 21.06 -7.96
C PHE A 26 3.16 21.90 -8.77
N LEU A 27 2.92 23.22 -8.87
CA LEU A 27 3.80 24.12 -9.63
C LEU A 27 5.15 24.40 -8.97
N GLU A 28 5.28 24.05 -7.69
CA GLU A 28 6.50 24.25 -6.87
C GLU A 28 7.25 22.93 -6.65
N LEU A 29 6.62 21.81 -7.06
CA LEU A 29 7.17 20.48 -6.86
C LEU A 29 8.45 20.28 -7.68
N SER A 30 9.57 20.06 -7.00
CA SER A 30 10.84 19.79 -7.66
C SER A 30 10.92 18.35 -8.20
N LEU A 31 11.77 18.14 -9.21
CA LEU A 31 12.06 16.80 -9.70
C LEU A 31 12.73 15.92 -8.64
N ASP A 32 13.54 16.51 -7.76
CA ASP A 32 14.18 15.75 -6.66
C ASP A 32 13.15 15.22 -5.67
N GLU A 33 12.15 16.03 -5.28
CA GLU A 33 11.05 15.57 -4.44
C GLU A 33 10.21 14.51 -5.17
N TRP A 34 9.91 14.76 -6.46
CA TRP A 34 9.20 13.77 -7.30
C TRP A 34 9.90 12.42 -7.29
N TYR A 35 11.20 12.39 -7.64
CA TYR A 35 11.97 11.16 -7.70
C TYR A 35 12.12 10.50 -6.31
N SER A 36 12.37 11.26 -5.26
CA SER A 36 12.48 10.76 -3.91
C SER A 36 11.21 9.98 -3.47
N ILE A 37 10.02 10.50 -3.80
CA ILE A 37 8.76 9.86 -3.47
C ILE A 37 8.50 8.64 -4.36
N ILE A 38 8.71 8.77 -5.67
CA ILE A 38 8.55 7.63 -6.62
C ILE A 38 9.51 6.50 -6.24
N ASP A 39 10.77 6.82 -5.97
CA ASP A 39 11.78 5.81 -5.66
C ASP A 39 11.49 5.10 -4.33
N SER A 40 11.09 5.84 -3.30
CA SER A 40 10.77 5.20 -2.02
C SER A 40 9.49 4.37 -2.09
N GLN A 41 8.47 4.83 -2.79
CA GLN A 41 7.15 4.19 -2.83
C GLN A 41 7.05 3.12 -3.93
N LEU A 42 7.20 3.53 -5.20
CA LEU A 42 6.93 2.68 -6.35
C LEU A 42 8.15 1.83 -6.73
N THR A 43 9.32 2.44 -6.88
CA THR A 43 10.56 1.72 -7.21
C THR A 43 10.92 0.75 -6.08
N GLY A 44 10.78 1.16 -4.81
CA GLY A 44 11.00 0.28 -3.66
C GLY A 44 10.06 -0.93 -3.66
N THR A 45 8.77 -0.73 -3.94
CA THR A 45 7.80 -1.83 -4.08
C THR A 45 8.14 -2.75 -5.24
N PHE A 46 8.51 -2.19 -6.41
CA PHE A 46 8.96 -2.97 -7.57
C PHE A 46 10.17 -3.84 -7.21
N LEU A 47 11.20 -3.29 -6.60
CA LEU A 47 12.41 -4.03 -6.20
C LEU A 47 12.09 -5.14 -5.19
N GLY A 48 11.25 -4.87 -4.19
CA GLY A 48 10.77 -5.87 -3.25
C GLY A 48 10.06 -7.02 -3.97
N CYS A 49 9.11 -6.71 -4.86
CA CYS A 49 8.42 -7.70 -5.66
C CYS A 49 9.37 -8.48 -6.57
N GLN A 50 10.32 -7.81 -7.24
CA GLN A 50 11.25 -8.48 -8.14
C GLN A 50 12.16 -9.47 -7.40
N VAL A 51 12.76 -9.04 -6.29
CA VAL A 51 13.75 -9.83 -5.54
C VAL A 51 13.08 -10.99 -4.79
N PHE A 52 12.04 -10.71 -4.01
CA PHE A 52 11.36 -11.73 -3.22
C PHE A 52 10.38 -12.57 -4.07
N GLY A 53 9.73 -11.94 -5.04
CA GLY A 53 8.84 -12.63 -5.97
C GLY A 53 9.56 -13.68 -6.80
N LYS A 54 10.80 -13.42 -7.26
CA LYS A 54 11.63 -14.42 -7.92
C LYS A 54 11.79 -15.67 -7.05
N TYR A 55 12.18 -15.50 -5.78
CA TYR A 55 12.32 -16.60 -4.84
C TYR A 55 11.00 -17.36 -4.64
N MET A 56 9.89 -16.65 -4.42
CA MET A 56 8.57 -17.25 -4.20
C MET A 56 8.09 -18.04 -5.43
N VAL A 57 8.28 -17.50 -6.64
CA VAL A 57 7.94 -18.17 -7.90
C VAL A 57 8.76 -19.44 -8.10
N GLU A 58 10.06 -19.41 -7.80
CA GLU A 58 10.93 -20.60 -7.85
C GLU A 58 10.50 -21.68 -6.84
N LYS A 59 9.94 -21.26 -5.69
CA LYS A 59 9.40 -22.17 -4.66
C LYS A 59 7.96 -22.63 -4.92
N GLY A 60 7.26 -22.01 -5.86
CA GLY A 60 5.87 -22.32 -6.18
C GLY A 60 4.87 -21.90 -5.08
N LYS A 61 5.27 -21.03 -4.15
CA LYS A 61 4.41 -20.56 -3.04
C LYS A 61 4.85 -19.19 -2.53
N GLY A 62 3.88 -18.30 -2.27
CA GLY A 62 4.13 -17.01 -1.63
C GLY A 62 2.89 -16.13 -1.53
N SER A 63 2.91 -15.17 -0.61
CA SER A 63 1.94 -14.10 -0.50
C SER A 63 2.63 -12.75 -0.42
N ILE A 64 2.34 -11.86 -1.36
CA ILE A 64 2.85 -10.49 -1.40
C ILE A 64 1.70 -9.54 -1.13
N ILE A 65 1.90 -8.62 -0.18
CA ILE A 65 0.95 -7.58 0.19
C ILE A 65 1.62 -6.23 -0.04
N ASN A 66 1.13 -5.49 -1.03
CA ASN A 66 1.61 -4.14 -1.32
C ASN A 66 0.71 -3.12 -0.63
N ILE A 67 1.29 -2.18 0.11
CA ILE A 67 0.51 -1.14 0.77
C ILE A 67 0.22 -0.01 -0.23
N SER A 68 -1.04 0.04 -0.67
CA SER A 68 -1.62 1.14 -1.46
C SER A 68 -2.04 2.29 -0.54
N SER A 69 -3.05 3.06 -0.90
CA SER A 69 -3.57 4.18 -0.11
C SER A 69 -4.96 4.58 -0.61
N ALA A 70 -5.75 5.21 0.26
CA ALA A 70 -6.98 5.90 -0.15
C ALA A 70 -6.73 6.92 -1.30
N SER A 71 -5.49 7.42 -1.44
CA SER A 71 -5.10 8.33 -2.53
C SER A 71 -4.82 7.66 -3.87
N ALA A 72 -4.86 6.34 -3.96
CA ALA A 72 -4.63 5.62 -5.23
C ALA A 72 -5.82 5.70 -6.21
N GLY A 73 -6.99 6.10 -5.74
CA GLY A 73 -8.21 6.28 -6.52
C GLY A 73 -8.67 7.74 -6.50
N PRO A 74 -9.52 8.15 -5.54
CA PRO A 74 -10.00 9.54 -5.49
C PRO A 74 -8.84 10.52 -5.25
N PRO A 75 -8.89 11.71 -5.89
CA PRO A 75 -7.83 12.71 -5.73
C PRO A 75 -7.82 13.26 -4.31
N LEU A 76 -6.63 13.36 -3.72
CA LEU A 76 -6.41 14.01 -2.45
C LEU A 76 -5.56 15.29 -2.63
N SER A 77 -5.88 16.33 -1.86
CA SER A 77 -5.15 17.60 -1.92
C SER A 77 -3.67 17.39 -1.58
N ARG A 78 -2.79 18.01 -2.37
CA ARG A 78 -1.33 18.03 -2.18
C ARG A 78 -0.66 16.66 -2.07
N ALA A 79 -1.21 15.64 -2.71
CA ALA A 79 -0.65 14.29 -2.71
C ALA A 79 -0.27 13.82 -4.12
N PHE A 80 0.17 14.73 -5.00
CA PHE A 80 0.33 14.46 -6.43
C PHE A 80 1.24 13.27 -6.71
N THR A 81 2.50 13.35 -6.30
CA THR A 81 3.50 12.29 -6.53
C THR A 81 3.14 11.01 -5.77
N TYR A 82 2.72 11.17 -4.51
CA TYR A 82 2.32 10.04 -3.67
C TYR A 82 1.12 9.29 -4.27
N SER A 83 0.09 10.00 -4.72
CA SER A 83 -1.08 9.40 -5.37
C SER A 83 -0.71 8.67 -6.65
N ALA A 84 0.15 9.27 -7.49
CA ALA A 84 0.65 8.64 -8.71
C ALA A 84 1.42 7.34 -8.39
N ALA A 85 2.30 7.37 -7.38
CA ALA A 85 3.02 6.18 -6.93
C ALA A 85 2.08 5.09 -6.41
N LYS A 86 1.08 5.45 -5.58
CA LYS A 86 0.12 4.48 -5.01
C LYS A 86 -0.83 3.90 -6.05
N ALA A 87 -1.24 4.66 -7.05
CA ALA A 87 -1.96 4.15 -8.22
C ALA A 87 -1.10 3.19 -9.05
N GLY A 88 0.20 3.51 -9.25
CA GLY A 88 1.17 2.63 -9.88
C GLY A 88 1.36 1.31 -9.13
N ILE A 89 1.43 1.35 -7.79
CA ILE A 89 1.51 0.15 -6.95
C ILE A 89 0.28 -0.75 -7.12
N LEU A 90 -0.92 -0.16 -7.20
CA LEU A 90 -2.15 -0.92 -7.42
C LEU A 90 -2.12 -1.64 -8.78
N ASN A 91 -1.77 -0.92 -9.85
CA ASN A 91 -1.66 -1.50 -11.18
C ASN A 91 -0.57 -2.59 -11.24
N LEU A 92 0.60 -2.35 -10.64
CA LEU A 92 1.66 -3.35 -10.51
C LEU A 92 1.17 -4.61 -9.78
N THR A 93 0.41 -4.45 -8.70
CA THR A 93 -0.19 -5.56 -7.95
C THR A 93 -1.09 -6.44 -8.82
N GLN A 94 -1.96 -5.82 -9.61
CA GLN A 94 -2.86 -6.53 -10.53
C GLN A 94 -2.09 -7.30 -11.60
N ASN A 95 -1.08 -6.68 -12.20
CA ASN A 95 -0.23 -7.32 -13.21
C ASN A 95 0.52 -8.53 -12.64
N LEU A 96 1.14 -8.38 -11.47
CA LEU A 96 1.87 -9.47 -10.81
C LEU A 96 0.93 -10.58 -10.34
N GLY A 97 -0.24 -10.26 -9.81
CA GLY A 97 -1.27 -11.23 -9.43
C GLY A 97 -1.71 -12.09 -10.62
N ARG A 98 -1.91 -11.47 -11.80
CA ARG A 98 -2.19 -12.16 -13.06
C ARG A 98 -1.02 -13.04 -13.50
N GLU A 99 0.20 -12.51 -13.49
CA GLU A 99 1.41 -13.17 -14.01
C GLU A 99 1.84 -14.36 -13.15
N TRP A 100 1.71 -14.24 -11.82
CA TRP A 100 2.28 -15.22 -10.89
C TRP A 100 1.23 -16.16 -10.26
N GLY A 101 -0.05 -15.93 -10.47
CA GLY A 101 -1.10 -16.79 -9.93
C GLY A 101 -0.93 -18.27 -10.27
N LYS A 102 -0.63 -18.59 -11.55
CA LYS A 102 -0.34 -19.97 -11.99
C LYS A 102 0.98 -20.53 -11.43
N LYS A 103 1.83 -19.67 -10.86
CA LYS A 103 3.12 -20.03 -10.27
C LYS A 103 3.02 -20.17 -8.73
N GLY A 104 1.80 -20.18 -8.17
CA GLY A 104 1.54 -20.36 -6.75
C GLY A 104 1.81 -19.13 -5.89
N VAL A 105 2.00 -17.95 -6.50
CA VAL A 105 2.25 -16.70 -5.76
C VAL A 105 1.06 -15.76 -5.89
N ARG A 106 0.50 -15.34 -4.77
CA ARG A 106 -0.58 -14.35 -4.70
C ARG A 106 0.01 -12.96 -4.45
N VAL A 107 -0.50 -11.96 -5.14
CA VAL A 107 -0.08 -10.57 -4.97
C VAL A 107 -1.34 -9.71 -4.82
N ASN A 108 -1.48 -9.05 -3.67
CA ASN A 108 -2.65 -8.23 -3.37
C ASN A 108 -2.23 -6.88 -2.81
N ALA A 109 -3.11 -5.90 -2.88
CA ALA A 109 -2.93 -4.59 -2.27
C ALA A 109 -3.83 -4.43 -1.03
N LEU A 110 -3.28 -3.85 0.02
CA LEU A 110 -4.03 -3.31 1.14
C LEU A 110 -4.14 -1.80 0.95
N ARG A 111 -5.36 -1.26 0.97
CA ARG A 111 -5.65 0.17 0.88
C ARG A 111 -6.06 0.72 2.25
N PRO A 112 -5.13 1.26 3.04
CA PRO A 112 -5.48 1.96 4.27
C PRO A 112 -6.20 3.27 3.98
N GLY A 113 -7.17 3.63 4.82
CA GLY A 113 -7.69 4.97 4.92
C GLY A 113 -6.77 5.90 5.73
N PHE A 114 -7.37 6.82 6.46
CA PHE A 114 -6.62 7.75 7.30
C PHE A 114 -6.37 7.15 8.69
N LEU A 115 -5.12 6.75 8.93
CA LEU A 115 -4.61 6.23 10.21
C LEU A 115 -3.44 7.11 10.68
N PRO A 116 -3.72 8.34 11.17
CA PRO A 116 -2.68 9.31 11.44
C PRO A 116 -1.79 8.88 12.60
N THR A 117 -0.49 8.80 12.34
CA THR A 117 0.54 8.75 13.37
C THR A 117 0.67 10.12 14.05
N GLU A 118 1.34 10.20 15.20
CA GLU A 118 1.62 11.50 15.86
C GLU A 118 2.36 12.46 14.91
N TRP A 119 3.30 11.95 14.12
CA TRP A 119 4.02 12.74 13.13
C TRP A 119 3.08 13.31 12.05
N ASN A 120 2.14 12.49 11.54
CA ASN A 120 1.15 12.93 10.55
C ASN A 120 0.21 13.99 11.14
N ARG A 121 -0.23 13.81 12.38
CA ARG A 121 -1.06 14.79 13.09
C ARG A 121 -0.36 16.14 13.19
N LYS A 122 0.92 16.13 13.55
CA LYS A 122 1.71 17.35 13.73
C LYS A 122 2.01 18.07 12.41
N ASN A 123 2.26 17.34 11.32
CA ASN A 123 2.82 17.91 10.09
C ASN A 123 1.80 18.05 8.94
N PHE A 124 0.71 17.28 8.93
CA PHE A 124 -0.20 17.23 7.78
C PHE A 124 -1.67 17.41 8.11
N ILE A 125 -2.08 17.32 9.37
CA ILE A 125 -3.51 17.37 9.73
C ILE A 125 -3.81 18.67 10.45
N THR A 126 -4.29 19.67 9.70
CA THR A 126 -4.93 20.87 10.27
C THR A 126 -6.36 20.53 10.71
N LYS A 127 -6.99 21.40 11.49
CA LYS A 127 -8.38 21.19 11.94
C LYS A 127 -9.36 21.13 10.76
N GLU A 128 -9.17 21.96 9.75
CA GLU A 128 -9.97 21.98 8.52
C GLU A 128 -9.81 20.67 7.75
N ARG A 129 -8.57 20.17 7.62
CA ARG A 129 -8.28 18.90 6.96
C ARG A 129 -8.84 17.71 7.75
N GLU A 130 -8.75 17.73 9.07
CA GLU A 130 -9.39 16.73 9.92
C GLU A 130 -10.89 16.67 9.65
N ASN A 131 -11.57 17.81 9.71
CA ASN A 131 -13.01 17.90 9.46
C ASN A 131 -13.38 17.39 8.07
N ALA A 132 -12.61 17.77 7.04
CA ALA A 132 -12.84 17.31 5.67
C ALA A 132 -12.69 15.77 5.54
N ILE A 133 -11.68 15.19 6.15
CA ILE A 133 -11.47 13.73 6.16
C ILE A 133 -12.61 13.01 6.89
N LEU A 134 -12.96 13.49 8.09
CA LEU A 134 -13.98 12.83 8.91
C LEU A 134 -15.37 12.94 8.27
N ASN A 135 -15.71 14.09 7.69
CA ASN A 135 -16.97 14.27 6.95
C ASN A 135 -17.06 13.40 5.70
N HIS A 136 -15.92 13.03 5.10
CA HIS A 136 -15.85 12.13 3.94
C HIS A 136 -15.64 10.66 4.34
N THR A 137 -15.54 10.36 5.62
CA THR A 137 -15.40 8.99 6.12
C THR A 137 -16.73 8.57 6.75
N PRO A 138 -17.49 7.60 6.19
CA PRO A 138 -18.78 7.17 6.74
C PRO A 138 -18.72 6.76 8.22
N MET A 139 -17.63 6.14 8.68
CA MET A 139 -17.44 5.82 10.10
C MET A 139 -17.11 7.03 10.97
N ALA A 140 -16.98 8.24 10.39
CA ALA A 140 -16.78 9.53 11.06
C ALA A 140 -15.62 9.55 12.08
N ARG A 141 -14.59 8.74 11.87
CA ARG A 141 -13.39 8.68 12.71
C ARG A 141 -12.16 8.29 11.93
N PHE A 142 -11.01 8.59 12.46
CA PHE A 142 -9.75 7.99 11.98
C PHE A 142 -9.68 6.51 12.35
N GLY A 143 -9.00 5.73 11.51
CA GLY A 143 -8.65 4.36 11.82
C GLY A 143 -7.49 4.27 12.82
N GLN A 144 -7.35 3.09 13.43
CA GLN A 144 -6.24 2.72 14.29
C GLN A 144 -5.32 1.73 13.55
N PRO A 145 -3.99 1.75 13.74
CA PRO A 145 -3.08 0.84 13.05
C PRO A 145 -3.41 -0.64 13.22
N ASN A 146 -3.93 -1.05 14.38
CA ASN A 146 -4.34 -2.42 14.65
C ASN A 146 -5.56 -2.87 13.81
N GLU A 147 -6.35 -1.95 13.26
CA GLU A 147 -7.49 -2.29 12.40
C GLU A 147 -7.04 -2.80 11.02
N LEU A 148 -5.77 -2.62 10.65
CA LEU A 148 -5.20 -3.23 9.44
C LEU A 148 -4.83 -4.70 9.63
N LEU A 149 -4.66 -5.17 10.87
CA LEU A 149 -4.14 -6.50 11.17
C LEU A 149 -5.02 -7.62 10.62
N GLY A 150 -6.35 -7.50 10.75
CA GLY A 150 -7.28 -8.52 10.26
C GLY A 150 -7.14 -8.79 8.77
N ALA A 151 -7.16 -7.74 7.95
CA ALA A 151 -6.99 -7.84 6.49
C ALA A 151 -5.58 -8.31 6.11
N THR A 152 -4.55 -7.85 6.82
CA THR A 152 -3.15 -8.26 6.59
C THR A 152 -2.97 -9.75 6.87
N LEU A 153 -3.44 -10.24 8.02
CA LEU A 153 -3.36 -11.65 8.40
C LEU A 153 -4.15 -12.54 7.45
N TRP A 154 -5.35 -12.11 7.06
CA TRP A 154 -6.15 -12.81 6.08
C TRP A 154 -5.43 -12.95 4.74
N LEU A 155 -4.93 -11.84 4.16
CA LEU A 155 -4.18 -11.86 2.89
C LEU A 155 -2.89 -12.67 2.98
N ALA A 156 -2.23 -12.69 4.13
CA ALA A 156 -1.01 -13.46 4.37
C ALA A 156 -1.27 -14.97 4.50
N SER A 157 -2.46 -15.39 4.91
CA SER A 157 -2.81 -16.78 5.22
C SER A 157 -3.43 -17.53 4.04
N ASP A 158 -3.57 -18.86 4.20
CA ASP A 158 -4.26 -19.72 3.24
C ASP A 158 -5.79 -19.47 3.18
N ALA A 159 -6.36 -18.73 4.14
CA ALA A 159 -7.76 -18.26 4.06
C ALA A 159 -8.02 -17.35 2.85
N ALA A 160 -6.97 -16.74 2.29
CA ALA A 160 -7.02 -15.94 1.06
C ALA A 160 -6.46 -16.71 -0.17
N SER A 161 -6.48 -18.05 -0.16
CA SER A 161 -5.85 -18.88 -1.21
C SER A 161 -6.41 -18.64 -2.61
N PHE A 162 -7.63 -18.13 -2.75
CA PHE A 162 -8.25 -17.78 -4.05
C PHE A 162 -8.31 -16.27 -4.31
N VAL A 163 -7.47 -15.48 -3.59
CA VAL A 163 -7.41 -14.01 -3.71
C VAL A 163 -6.06 -13.59 -4.25
N THR A 164 -6.02 -13.07 -5.48
CA THR A 164 -4.83 -12.47 -6.10
C THR A 164 -5.22 -11.34 -7.04
N GLY A 165 -4.40 -10.29 -7.14
CA GLY A 165 -4.67 -9.07 -7.91
C GLY A 165 -5.73 -8.17 -7.27
N ALA A 166 -6.20 -8.47 -6.06
CA ALA A 166 -7.23 -7.72 -5.37
C ALA A 166 -6.67 -6.50 -4.64
N GLU A 167 -7.53 -5.49 -4.46
CA GLU A 167 -7.32 -4.37 -3.56
C GLU A 167 -8.35 -4.44 -2.43
N ILE A 168 -7.86 -4.48 -1.19
CA ILE A 168 -8.70 -4.57 0.01
C ILE A 168 -8.64 -3.24 0.75
N ALA A 169 -9.76 -2.51 0.74
CA ALA A 169 -9.89 -1.26 1.47
C ALA A 169 -10.15 -1.51 2.96
N VAL A 170 -9.39 -0.82 3.82
CA VAL A 170 -9.60 -0.72 5.27
C VAL A 170 -9.54 0.76 5.62
N ASP A 171 -10.62 1.47 5.35
CA ASP A 171 -10.64 2.93 5.27
C ASP A 171 -11.86 3.60 5.90
N GLY A 172 -12.67 2.85 6.65
CA GLY A 172 -13.87 3.37 7.27
C GLY A 172 -14.95 3.82 6.28
N GLY A 173 -14.88 3.33 5.03
CA GLY A 173 -15.79 3.68 3.95
C GLY A 173 -15.36 4.91 3.13
N PHE A 174 -14.18 5.47 3.36
CA PHE A 174 -13.71 6.67 2.67
C PHE A 174 -13.77 6.54 1.14
N SER A 175 -13.31 5.40 0.59
CA SER A 175 -13.26 5.18 -0.86
C SER A 175 -14.63 4.92 -1.51
N CYS A 176 -15.67 4.64 -0.75
CA CYS A 176 -17.01 4.38 -1.30
C CYS A 176 -17.95 5.59 -1.21
N MET A 177 -17.51 6.70 -0.63
CA MET A 177 -18.32 7.90 -0.50
C MET A 177 -18.25 8.73 -1.79
N THR A 178 -19.39 9.01 -2.41
CA THR A 178 -19.48 9.74 -3.68
C THR A 178 -20.11 11.11 -3.54
N ILE A 179 -21.12 11.28 -2.72
CA ILE A 179 -21.84 12.54 -2.44
C ILE A 179 -22.31 12.56 -1.00
#